data_9bac5b162294e890dc99e6307f8b1c05
#
_entry.id   9bac5b162294e890dc99e6307f8b1c05
#
_cell.length_a   1.000
_cell.length_b   1.000
_cell.length_c   1.000
_cell.angle_alpha   90.00
_cell.angle_beta   90.00
_cell.angle_gamma   90.00
#
_symmetry.space_group_name_H-M   'P 1'
#
loop_
_entity.id
_entity.type
_entity.pdbx_description
1 polymer ?
#
loop_
_entity_poly.entity_id
_entity_poly.type
_entity_poly.pdbx_seq_one_letter_code
_entity_poly.pdbx_strand_id
1 'polypeptide(L)'
;TIAKSQLGNEGGQKFWSWYGFDSREEWCACFVSWCADQAGLIQKGAVSKFSLCTAGVDWFQEKGKWQSGGNVPTPGTIIFFDWDHDGASDHVGIVESCDGTTVHTIEGNSGDAVKQNSYTVNSRSILGYGLVAY
;
A
#
# COMPACT_ATOMS: atom_id res chain seq x y z
N THR A 1 -4.18 -3.63 -14.56
CA THR A 1 -3.46 -4.18 -13.42
C THR A 1 -4.42 -4.74 -12.37
N ILE A 2 -3.90 -5.57 -11.47
CA ILE A 2 -4.69 -6.24 -10.44
C ILE A 2 -5.37 -5.23 -9.51
N ALA A 3 -4.61 -4.26 -9.00
CA ALA A 3 -5.17 -3.23 -8.11
C ALA A 3 -6.25 -2.41 -8.79
N LYS A 4 -6.02 -2.01 -10.03
CA LYS A 4 -6.95 -1.21 -10.81
C LYS A 4 -8.27 -1.94 -11.07
N SER A 5 -8.21 -3.27 -11.22
CA SER A 5 -9.40 -4.09 -11.43
C SER A 5 -10.35 -4.08 -10.23
N GLN A 6 -9.90 -3.66 -9.06
CA GLN A 6 -10.68 -3.65 -7.83
C GLN A 6 -11.29 -2.28 -7.52
N LEU A 7 -11.06 -1.27 -8.37
CA LEU A 7 -11.64 0.07 -8.16
C LEU A 7 -13.16 -0.03 -8.02
N GLY A 8 -13.69 0.68 -7.03
CA GLY A 8 -15.12 0.69 -6.74
C GLY A 8 -15.57 -0.33 -5.70
N ASN A 9 -14.71 -1.26 -5.27
CA ASN A 9 -15.07 -2.16 -4.16
C ASN A 9 -15.32 -1.33 -2.91
N GLU A 10 -16.42 -1.61 -2.21
CA GLU A 10 -16.79 -0.94 -0.96
C GLU A 10 -16.80 -1.93 0.20
N GLY A 11 -16.41 -1.45 1.40
CA GLY A 11 -16.44 -2.24 2.63
C GLY A 11 -15.30 -3.23 2.79
N GLY A 12 -14.59 -3.58 1.72
CA GLY A 12 -13.38 -4.38 1.76
C GLY A 12 -13.53 -5.83 2.21
N GLN A 13 -14.76 -6.38 2.30
CA GLN A 13 -14.98 -7.74 2.79
C GLN A 13 -14.13 -8.78 2.04
N LYS A 14 -14.01 -8.63 0.72
CA LYS A 14 -13.18 -9.51 -0.12
C LYS A 14 -11.74 -9.59 0.40
N PHE A 15 -11.20 -8.49 0.91
CA PHE A 15 -9.80 -8.38 1.32
C PHE A 15 -9.58 -8.76 2.77
N TRP A 16 -10.37 -8.21 3.71
CA TRP A 16 -10.17 -8.56 5.12
C TRP A 16 -10.59 -10.01 5.41
N SER A 17 -11.61 -10.52 4.71
CA SER A 17 -12.04 -11.91 4.83
C SER A 17 -10.97 -12.87 4.26
N TRP A 18 -10.41 -12.54 3.11
CA TRP A 18 -9.30 -13.31 2.53
C TRP A 18 -8.11 -13.39 3.48
N TYR A 19 -7.81 -12.27 4.14
CA TYR A 19 -6.68 -12.20 5.08
C TYR A 19 -6.88 -13.15 6.27
N GLY A 20 -8.11 -13.36 6.69
CA GLY A 20 -8.47 -14.26 7.78
C GLY A 20 -9.29 -13.61 8.90
N PHE A 21 -9.78 -12.40 8.71
CA PHE A 21 -10.62 -11.73 9.70
C PHE A 21 -12.08 -12.13 9.54
N ASP A 22 -12.79 -12.27 10.67
CA ASP A 22 -14.20 -12.65 10.71
C ASP A 22 -15.13 -11.44 10.63
N SER A 23 -14.63 -10.24 10.81
CA SER A 23 -15.38 -9.00 10.78
C SER A 23 -14.53 -7.90 10.15
N ARG A 24 -15.15 -6.76 9.87
CA ARG A 24 -14.45 -5.65 9.25
C ARG A 24 -13.33 -5.14 10.17
N GLU A 25 -12.14 -5.04 9.59
CA GLU A 25 -10.95 -4.41 10.19
C GLU A 25 -10.52 -3.25 9.27
N GLU A 26 -9.55 -2.45 9.68
CA GLU A 26 -8.92 -1.51 8.77
C GLU A 26 -8.21 -2.30 7.68
N TRP A 27 -8.66 -2.17 6.45
CA TRP A 27 -8.31 -3.12 5.39
C TRP A 27 -7.38 -2.57 4.31
N CYS A 28 -6.74 -1.42 4.52
CA CYS A 28 -5.80 -0.88 3.53
C CYS A 28 -4.63 -1.84 3.28
N ALA A 29 -4.04 -2.39 4.34
CA ALA A 29 -2.95 -3.36 4.21
C ALA A 29 -3.44 -4.71 3.70
N CYS A 30 -4.65 -5.13 4.07
CA CYS A 30 -5.25 -6.34 3.53
C CYS A 30 -5.41 -6.26 2.01
N PHE A 31 -5.83 -5.10 1.50
CA PHE A 31 -5.96 -4.86 0.07
C PHE A 31 -4.61 -4.98 -0.64
N VAL A 32 -3.57 -4.31 -0.12
CA VAL A 32 -2.22 -4.37 -0.71
C VAL A 32 -1.71 -5.81 -0.69
N SER A 33 -1.88 -6.52 0.41
CA SER A 33 -1.46 -7.92 0.51
C SER A 33 -2.21 -8.81 -0.48
N TRP A 34 -3.51 -8.60 -0.64
CA TRP A 34 -4.31 -9.34 -1.62
C TRP A 34 -3.80 -9.11 -3.05
N CYS A 35 -3.53 -7.87 -3.41
CA CYS A 35 -2.98 -7.54 -4.73
C CYS A 35 -1.62 -8.22 -4.95
N ALA A 36 -0.75 -8.20 -3.94
CA ALA A 36 0.55 -8.85 -4.00
C ALA A 36 0.41 -10.37 -4.16
N ASP A 37 -0.54 -10.98 -3.46
CA ASP A 37 -0.81 -12.41 -3.57
C ASP A 37 -1.29 -12.78 -4.98
N GLN A 38 -2.21 -12.01 -5.55
CA GLN A 38 -2.71 -12.24 -6.90
C GLN A 38 -1.61 -12.12 -7.96
N ALA A 39 -0.61 -11.28 -7.71
CA ALA A 39 0.54 -11.12 -8.59
C ALA A 39 1.65 -12.15 -8.34
N GLY A 40 1.46 -13.07 -7.39
CA GLY A 40 2.46 -14.08 -7.04
C GLY A 40 3.64 -13.54 -6.23
N LEU A 41 3.56 -12.30 -5.75
CA LEU A 41 4.69 -11.64 -5.06
C LEU A 41 4.89 -12.14 -3.64
N ILE A 42 3.84 -12.59 -2.96
CA ILE A 42 3.97 -13.16 -1.62
C ILE A 42 4.69 -14.49 -1.68
N GLN A 43 4.30 -15.36 -2.61
CA GLN A 43 4.95 -16.66 -2.80
C GLN A 43 6.41 -16.52 -3.22
N LYS A 44 6.71 -15.49 -4.02
CA LYS A 44 8.06 -15.18 -4.49
C LYS A 44 8.94 -14.58 -3.38
N GLY A 45 8.33 -14.10 -2.30
CA GLY A 45 9.06 -13.44 -1.21
C GLY A 45 9.38 -11.98 -1.48
N ALA A 46 8.79 -11.37 -2.51
CA ALA A 46 9.02 -9.96 -2.85
C ALA A 46 8.20 -9.01 -1.98
N VAL A 47 7.09 -9.47 -1.42
CA VAL A 47 6.22 -8.71 -0.51
C VAL A 47 5.75 -9.65 0.58
N SER A 48 5.73 -9.20 1.84
CA SER A 48 5.15 -9.98 2.94
C SER A 48 3.62 -9.84 2.94
N LYS A 49 2.94 -10.80 3.57
CA LYS A 49 1.52 -10.69 3.87
C LYS A 49 1.39 -9.92 5.19
N PHE A 50 0.78 -8.73 5.17
CA PHE A 50 0.66 -7.91 6.37
C PHE A 50 -0.71 -7.24 6.45
N SER A 51 -1.20 -7.05 7.67
CA SER A 51 -2.45 -6.34 7.94
C SER A 51 -2.24 -5.04 8.72
N LEU A 52 -1.05 -4.85 9.28
CA LEU A 52 -0.66 -3.63 9.97
C LEU A 52 0.36 -2.88 9.12
N CYS A 53 0.12 -1.59 8.89
CA CYS A 53 1.04 -0.77 8.09
C CYS A 53 2.44 -0.73 8.68
N THR A 54 2.56 -0.63 10.01
CA THR A 54 3.86 -0.64 10.69
C THR A 54 4.63 -1.93 10.46
N ALA A 55 3.95 -3.07 10.44
CA ALA A 55 4.59 -4.35 10.15
C ALA A 55 5.13 -4.41 8.72
N GLY A 56 4.40 -3.81 7.78
CA GLY A 56 4.86 -3.71 6.38
C GLY A 56 6.11 -2.85 6.27
N VAL A 57 6.14 -1.70 6.93
CA VAL A 57 7.31 -0.83 6.97
C VAL A 57 8.53 -1.58 7.53
N ASP A 58 8.36 -2.26 8.67
CA ASP A 58 9.44 -3.00 9.30
C ASP A 58 10.00 -4.08 8.38
N TRP A 59 9.13 -4.79 7.66
CA TRP A 59 9.55 -5.85 6.74
C TRP A 59 10.43 -5.30 5.61
N PHE A 60 10.02 -4.17 4.99
CA PHE A 60 10.83 -3.57 3.92
C PHE A 60 12.14 -3.00 4.44
N GLN A 61 12.16 -2.44 5.64
CA GLN A 61 13.39 -1.96 6.26
C GLN A 61 14.37 -3.10 6.54
N GLU A 62 13.88 -4.22 7.08
CA GLU A 62 14.70 -5.40 7.35
C GLU A 62 15.30 -5.99 6.07
N LYS A 63 14.57 -5.93 4.97
CA LYS A 63 15.02 -6.47 3.68
C LYS A 63 15.91 -5.50 2.90
N GLY A 64 16.14 -4.29 3.42
CA GLY A 64 16.93 -3.28 2.71
C GLY A 64 16.21 -2.72 1.48
N LYS A 65 14.88 -2.76 1.46
CA LYS A 65 14.04 -2.33 0.34
C LYS A 65 13.15 -1.16 0.72
N TRP A 66 13.55 -0.39 1.70
CA TRP A 66 12.84 0.80 2.14
C TRP A 66 13.45 2.06 1.52
N GLN A 67 12.61 2.98 1.08
CA GLN A 67 13.02 4.28 0.57
C GLN A 67 12.18 5.36 1.25
N SER A 68 12.83 6.38 1.79
CA SER A 68 12.14 7.49 2.47
C SER A 68 11.30 8.31 1.50
N GLY A 69 10.31 9.03 2.05
CA GLY A 69 9.51 9.98 1.28
C GLY A 69 10.38 11.06 0.63
N GLY A 70 9.83 11.73 -0.37
CA GLY A 70 10.55 12.75 -1.14
C GLY A 70 11.25 12.20 -2.38
N ASN A 71 11.28 10.90 -2.57
CA ASN A 71 11.79 10.26 -3.77
C ASN A 71 10.66 9.99 -4.76
N VAL A 72 11.00 9.92 -6.05
CA VAL A 72 10.03 9.64 -7.12
C VAL A 72 9.86 8.13 -7.23
N PRO A 73 8.67 7.58 -6.91
CA PRO A 73 8.44 6.15 -6.97
C PRO A 73 8.14 5.68 -8.40
N THR A 74 8.35 4.40 -8.65
CA THR A 74 7.95 3.76 -9.90
C THR A 74 6.60 3.05 -9.75
N PRO A 75 5.86 2.78 -10.86
CA PRO A 75 4.61 2.04 -10.78
C PRO A 75 4.80 0.67 -10.10
N GLY A 76 3.86 0.31 -9.24
CA GLY A 76 3.91 -0.95 -8.50
C GLY A 76 4.66 -0.87 -7.18
N THR A 77 5.31 0.24 -6.86
CA THR A 77 5.92 0.49 -5.55
C THR A 77 4.81 0.59 -4.50
N ILE A 78 5.07 0.11 -3.28
CA ILE A 78 4.11 0.22 -2.18
C ILE A 78 4.41 1.52 -1.42
N ILE A 79 3.37 2.34 -1.22
CA ILE A 79 3.50 3.65 -0.58
C ILE A 79 2.87 3.61 0.82
N PHE A 80 3.61 4.10 1.79
CA PHE A 80 3.17 4.16 3.19
C PHE A 80 2.99 5.61 3.61
N PHE A 81 1.90 5.88 4.33
CA PHE A 81 1.52 7.22 4.78
C PHE A 81 1.57 7.32 6.30
N ASP A 82 1.81 8.53 6.77
CA ASP A 82 1.79 8.89 8.20
C ASP A 82 1.00 10.19 8.32
N TRP A 83 -0.32 10.06 8.48
CA TRP A 83 -1.24 11.20 8.44
C TRP A 83 -1.06 12.15 9.62
N ASP A 84 -0.75 11.62 10.79
CA ASP A 84 -0.61 12.39 12.02
C ASP A 84 0.84 12.78 12.35
N HIS A 85 1.78 12.41 11.48
CA HIS A 85 3.20 12.75 11.58
C HIS A 85 3.85 12.29 12.89
N ASP A 86 3.47 11.10 13.38
CA ASP A 86 4.02 10.52 14.61
C ASP A 86 5.18 9.54 14.36
N GLY A 87 5.58 9.36 13.11
CA GLY A 87 6.66 8.44 12.72
C GLY A 87 6.21 7.01 12.46
N ALA A 88 4.94 6.68 12.70
CA ALA A 88 4.38 5.35 12.45
C ALA A 88 3.38 5.41 11.29
N SER A 89 3.41 4.40 10.41
CA SER A 89 2.53 4.38 9.25
C SER A 89 1.07 4.13 9.64
N ASP A 90 0.17 4.96 9.11
CA ASP A 90 -1.28 4.90 9.36
C ASP A 90 -2.05 4.31 8.19
N HIS A 91 -1.46 4.28 6.99
CA HIS A 91 -2.14 3.89 5.76
C HIS A 91 -1.12 3.40 4.75
N VAL A 92 -1.59 2.60 3.80
CA VAL A 92 -0.74 2.02 2.76
C VAL A 92 -1.53 1.90 1.46
N GLY A 93 -0.85 2.05 0.34
CA GLY A 93 -1.44 1.90 -0.98
C GLY A 93 -0.43 1.39 -1.98
N ILE A 94 -0.81 1.41 -3.25
CA ILE A 94 0.03 0.98 -4.35
C ILE A 94 0.19 2.16 -5.30
N VAL A 95 1.43 2.44 -5.73
CA VAL A 95 1.70 3.50 -6.71
C VAL A 95 1.25 3.02 -8.08
N GLU A 96 0.33 3.77 -8.68
CA GLU A 96 -0.10 3.54 -10.06
C GLU A 96 0.89 4.16 -11.04
N SER A 97 1.26 5.42 -10.78
CA SER A 97 2.20 6.17 -11.62
C SER A 97 2.71 7.39 -10.88
N CYS A 98 3.80 7.97 -11.37
CA CYS A 98 4.31 9.24 -10.86
C CYS A 98 4.95 10.00 -12.01
N ASP A 99 4.59 11.28 -12.16
CA ASP A 99 5.14 12.15 -13.22
C ASP A 99 6.35 12.97 -12.75
N GLY A 100 6.89 12.68 -11.58
CA GLY A 100 7.98 13.42 -10.97
C GLY A 100 7.52 14.51 -10.00
N THR A 101 6.26 14.91 -10.05
CA THR A 101 5.65 15.93 -9.20
C THR A 101 4.48 15.38 -8.41
N THR A 102 3.62 14.59 -9.07
CA THR A 102 2.41 14.03 -8.49
C THR A 102 2.47 12.50 -8.51
N VAL A 103 2.22 11.90 -7.34
CA VAL A 103 2.12 10.44 -7.18
C VAL A 103 0.64 10.08 -7.27
N HIS A 104 0.29 9.19 -8.19
CA HIS A 104 -1.04 8.62 -8.33
C HIS A 104 -1.07 7.24 -7.71
N THR A 105 -2.06 6.97 -6.85
CA THR A 105 -2.13 5.74 -6.09
C THR A 105 -3.46 5.02 -6.29
N ILE A 106 -3.47 3.73 -5.95
CA ILE A 106 -4.69 2.96 -5.76
C ILE A 106 -4.65 2.44 -4.33
N GLU A 107 -5.69 2.78 -3.55
CA GLU A 107 -5.72 2.52 -2.11
C GLU A 107 -7.01 1.82 -1.71
N GLY A 108 -6.88 0.80 -0.86
CA GLY A 108 -8.01 0.21 -0.18
C GLY A 108 -8.35 0.98 1.09
N ASN A 109 -9.60 0.91 1.50
CA ASN A 109 -10.09 1.61 2.69
C ASN A 109 -9.90 3.13 2.65
N SER A 110 -9.97 3.70 1.47
CA SER A 110 -10.00 5.15 1.27
C SER A 110 -11.46 5.56 1.24
N GLY A 111 -11.98 6.08 2.36
CA GLY A 111 -13.41 6.28 2.51
C GLY A 111 -14.19 4.96 2.42
N ASP A 112 -13.63 3.88 2.98
CA ASP A 112 -14.19 2.53 2.99
C ASP A 112 -14.37 1.91 1.59
N ALA A 113 -13.54 2.33 0.64
CA ALA A 113 -13.60 1.82 -0.75
C ALA A 113 -12.20 1.76 -1.36
N VAL A 114 -12.08 1.04 -2.47
CA VAL A 114 -10.88 1.07 -3.31
C VAL A 114 -10.99 2.28 -4.23
N LYS A 115 -10.04 3.20 -4.11
CA LYS A 115 -10.06 4.48 -4.85
C LYS A 115 -8.69 4.83 -5.43
N GLN A 116 -8.71 5.67 -6.45
CA GLN A 116 -7.51 6.34 -6.94
C GLN A 116 -7.37 7.68 -6.23
N ASN A 117 -6.16 7.96 -5.75
CA ASN A 117 -5.83 9.22 -5.07
C ASN A 117 -4.57 9.82 -5.69
N SER A 118 -4.28 11.08 -5.37
CA SER A 118 -3.09 11.77 -5.86
C SER A 118 -2.50 12.61 -4.74
N TYR A 119 -1.15 12.68 -4.71
CA TYR A 119 -0.39 13.42 -3.70
C TYR A 119 0.82 14.05 -4.36
N THR A 120 1.34 15.15 -3.80
CA THR A 120 2.60 15.67 -4.27
C THR A 120 3.75 14.79 -3.77
N VAL A 121 4.80 14.64 -4.59
CA VAL A 121 5.98 13.83 -4.23
C VAL A 121 6.58 14.27 -2.90
N ASN A 122 6.55 15.57 -2.59
CA ASN A 122 7.11 16.12 -1.37
C ASN A 122 6.10 16.18 -0.21
N SER A 123 4.94 15.55 -0.32
CA SER A 123 3.95 15.54 0.76
C SER A 123 4.56 14.99 2.04
N ARG A 124 4.36 15.70 3.15
CA ARG A 124 4.85 15.30 4.47
C ARG A 124 4.08 14.11 5.03
N SER A 125 2.93 13.79 4.44
CA SER A 125 2.14 12.64 4.82
C SER A 125 2.67 11.33 4.22
N ILE A 126 3.58 11.39 3.24
CA ILE A 126 4.23 10.21 2.69
C ILE A 126 5.42 9.86 3.58
N LEU A 127 5.31 8.73 4.30
CA LEU A 127 6.38 8.25 5.17
C LEU A 127 7.52 7.67 4.33
N GLY A 128 7.20 6.84 3.36
CA GLY A 128 8.19 6.22 2.49
C GLY A 128 7.60 5.14 1.60
N TYR A 129 8.48 4.39 0.98
CA TYR A 129 8.12 3.41 -0.04
C TYR A 129 8.76 2.06 0.24
N GLY A 130 7.98 0.99 -0.01
CA GLY A 130 8.50 -0.37 -0.07
C GLY A 130 8.80 -0.73 -1.53
N LEU A 131 10.06 -1.02 -1.83
CA LEU A 131 10.51 -1.35 -3.17
C LEU A 131 10.25 -2.82 -3.44
N VAL A 132 9.55 -3.12 -4.53
CA VAL A 132 9.14 -4.48 -4.88
C VAL A 132 10.03 -5.02 -5.98
N ALA A 133 10.59 -6.21 -5.76
CA ALA A 133 11.42 -6.90 -6.75
C ALA A 133 10.50 -7.67 -7.72
N TYR A 134 10.12 -7.01 -8.78
CA TYR A 134 9.29 -7.61 -9.83
C TYR A 134 10.01 -8.59 -10.74
#